data_f7154d9933efd9cd9af7212ac5f83393
#
_entry.id   f7154d9933efd9cd9af7212ac5f83393
#
_cell.length_a   1.000
_cell.length_b   1.000
_cell.length_c   1.000
_cell.angle_alpha   90.00
_cell.angle_beta   90.00
_cell.angle_gamma   90.00
#
_symmetry.space_group_name_H-M   'P 1'
#
loop_
_entity.id
_entity.type
_entity.pdbx_description
1 polymer ?
#
loop_
_entity_poly.entity_id
_entity_poly.type
_entity_poly.pdbx_seq_one_letter_code
_entity_poly.pdbx_strand_id
1 'polypeptide(L)'
;LNPIDTGVTGMISPTSGVLLSSAEVVTVEITNFGGATLTDFEITYEVDGESVTETVPGPLEGNSTMEYTFAQTVDLSIPGNYTVSAFTNLDGDANTDNDIIETQVVNSNCAPSMNCGVGDGLQLFQMLDINNPSGCEGYGDFTDLVTNVEQGGIHDVTMTTGYGNQYVRIWIDMNDDFNY
;
A
#
# COMPACT_ATOMS: atom_id res chain seq x y z
N LEU A 1 -3.91 39.28 -5.72
CA LEU A 1 -3.76 38.45 -4.52
C LEU A 1 -3.64 37.00 -4.99
N ASN A 2 -2.50 36.36 -4.77
CA ASN A 2 -2.42 34.95 -4.99
C ASN A 2 -3.32 34.28 -3.94
N PRO A 3 -4.20 33.35 -4.32
CA PRO A 3 -5.04 32.64 -3.38
C PRO A 3 -4.19 31.86 -2.39
N ILE A 4 -4.73 31.62 -1.21
CA ILE A 4 -4.26 30.60 -0.30
C ILE A 4 -4.80 29.28 -0.86
N ASP A 5 -3.95 28.29 -1.04
CA ASP A 5 -4.32 27.01 -1.64
C ASP A 5 -3.24 25.98 -1.28
N THR A 6 -3.60 24.92 -0.58
CA THR A 6 -2.70 23.82 -0.25
C THR A 6 -3.42 22.50 -0.37
N GLY A 7 -2.71 21.44 -0.69
CA GLY A 7 -3.31 20.12 -0.81
C GLY A 7 -2.30 19.02 -0.60
N VAL A 8 -2.80 17.80 -0.39
CA VAL A 8 -2.00 16.58 -0.28
C VAL A 8 -1.84 15.96 -1.65
N THR A 9 -0.61 15.92 -2.15
CA THR A 9 -0.29 15.49 -3.52
C THR A 9 0.26 14.08 -3.60
N GLY A 10 0.63 13.48 -2.46
CA GLY A 10 1.16 12.12 -2.41
C GLY A 10 1.04 11.46 -1.05
N MET A 11 0.77 10.15 -1.05
CA MET A 11 0.93 9.28 0.11
C MET A 11 2.25 8.51 -0.07
N ILE A 12 3.24 8.81 0.75
CA ILE A 12 4.58 8.20 0.66
C ILE A 12 4.61 6.92 1.49
N SER A 13 4.01 6.94 2.67
CA SER A 13 3.81 5.79 3.55
C SER A 13 2.48 5.94 4.31
N PRO A 14 1.87 4.84 4.75
CA PRO A 14 2.28 3.45 4.56
C PRO A 14 2.06 2.97 3.11
N THR A 15 2.81 1.94 2.72
CA THR A 15 2.63 1.23 1.45
C THR A 15 2.18 -0.20 1.71
N SER A 16 1.50 -0.82 0.74
CA SER A 16 1.11 -2.22 0.83
C SER A 16 2.33 -3.11 1.08
N GLY A 17 2.15 -4.13 1.90
CA GLY A 17 3.24 -5.01 2.30
C GLY A 17 2.76 -6.30 2.93
N VAL A 18 3.73 -7.11 3.35
CA VAL A 18 3.51 -8.36 4.05
C VAL A 18 3.87 -8.17 5.51
N LEU A 19 2.96 -8.55 6.42
CA LEU A 19 3.17 -8.43 7.86
C LEU A 19 3.49 -6.97 8.28
N LEU A 20 2.64 -6.04 7.88
CA LEU A 20 2.73 -4.66 8.38
C LEU A 20 2.62 -4.66 9.91
N SER A 21 3.20 -3.65 10.52
CA SER A 21 3.34 -3.57 11.98
C SER A 21 2.19 -2.80 12.65
N SER A 22 2.16 -2.86 13.97
CA SER A 22 1.25 -2.03 14.77
C SER A 22 1.72 -0.58 14.93
N ALA A 23 2.77 -0.18 14.22
CA ALA A 23 3.35 1.17 14.30
C ALA A 23 3.89 1.63 12.94
N GLU A 24 3.03 1.58 11.92
CA GLU A 24 3.37 2.07 10.59
C GLU A 24 3.41 3.59 10.58
N VAL A 25 4.45 4.14 9.94
CA VAL A 25 4.64 5.57 9.82
C VAL A 25 3.76 6.12 8.70
N VAL A 26 3.08 7.23 8.95
CA VAL A 26 2.33 7.96 7.92
C VAL A 26 3.15 9.15 7.44
N THR A 27 3.47 9.20 6.16
CA THR A 27 4.20 10.28 5.51
C THR A 27 3.48 10.70 4.24
N VAL A 28 3.29 11.98 4.07
CA VAL A 28 2.60 12.56 2.92
C VAL A 28 3.44 13.64 2.26
N GLU A 29 3.13 13.90 1.01
CA GLU A 29 3.62 15.04 0.28
C GLU A 29 2.55 16.14 0.27
N ILE A 30 2.91 17.36 0.68
CA ILE A 30 2.02 18.51 0.75
C ILE A 30 2.54 19.56 -0.23
N THR A 31 1.65 20.12 -1.05
CA THR A 31 1.98 21.19 -1.99
C THR A 31 1.22 22.46 -1.65
N ASN A 32 1.93 23.58 -1.56
CA ASN A 32 1.35 24.92 -1.52
C ASN A 32 1.19 25.44 -2.94
N PHE A 33 -0.02 25.43 -3.45
CA PHE A 33 -0.37 25.95 -4.80
C PHE A 33 -0.56 27.47 -4.79
N GLY A 34 -0.72 28.06 -3.60
CA GLY A 34 -0.80 29.48 -3.41
C GLY A 34 0.55 30.18 -3.49
N GLY A 35 0.53 31.50 -3.38
CA GLY A 35 1.74 32.31 -3.44
C GLY A 35 2.25 32.81 -2.08
N ALA A 36 1.46 32.63 -1.02
CA ALA A 36 1.85 32.99 0.33
C ALA A 36 2.57 31.85 1.03
N THR A 37 3.56 32.15 1.85
CA THR A 37 4.18 31.17 2.74
C THR A 37 3.17 30.73 3.80
N LEU A 38 3.03 29.44 4.01
CA LEU A 38 2.13 28.84 5.02
C LEU A 38 2.93 28.36 6.24
N THR A 39 2.36 28.59 7.40
CA THR A 39 2.87 28.10 8.70
C THR A 39 1.70 27.71 9.59
N ASP A 40 1.94 26.79 10.51
CA ASP A 40 1.00 26.43 11.57
C ASP A 40 -0.40 26.05 11.05
N PHE A 41 -0.47 25.29 9.97
CA PHE A 41 -1.71 24.76 9.41
C PHE A 41 -1.93 23.31 9.81
N GLU A 42 -3.19 22.88 9.82
CA GLU A 42 -3.56 21.51 10.20
C GLU A 42 -3.50 20.56 9.03
N ILE A 43 -3.05 19.33 9.33
CA ILE A 43 -3.13 18.18 8.45
C ILE A 43 -3.69 17.00 9.23
N THR A 44 -4.52 16.21 8.58
CA THR A 44 -5.14 15.03 9.16
C THR A 44 -4.89 13.82 8.28
N TYR A 45 -4.60 12.68 8.89
CA TYR A 45 -4.82 11.40 8.22
C TYR A 45 -5.97 10.64 8.88
N GLU A 46 -6.62 9.78 8.12
CA GLU A 46 -7.69 8.90 8.58
C GLU A 46 -7.47 7.49 8.04
N VAL A 47 -7.68 6.48 8.90
CA VAL A 47 -7.65 5.07 8.55
C VAL A 47 -8.87 4.41 9.16
N ASP A 48 -9.74 3.83 8.33
CA ASP A 48 -10.94 3.10 8.74
C ASP A 48 -11.84 3.88 9.73
N GLY A 49 -11.88 5.21 9.61
CA GLY A 49 -12.68 6.12 10.43
C GLY A 49 -12.00 6.62 11.72
N GLU A 50 -10.77 6.18 11.99
CA GLU A 50 -9.95 6.75 13.06
C GLU A 50 -9.03 7.83 12.48
N SER A 51 -9.05 9.04 13.06
CA SER A 51 -8.33 10.19 12.54
C SER A 51 -7.29 10.74 13.51
N VAL A 52 -6.19 11.23 12.95
CA VAL A 52 -5.11 11.93 13.67
C VAL A 52 -4.85 13.25 13.00
N THR A 53 -4.95 14.34 13.76
CA THR A 53 -4.66 15.70 13.30
C THR A 53 -3.42 16.24 13.97
N GLU A 54 -2.52 16.80 13.19
CA GLU A 54 -1.31 17.46 13.65
C GLU A 54 -1.14 18.84 12.99
N THR A 55 -0.33 19.68 13.58
CA THR A 55 0.00 20.99 13.03
C THR A 55 1.33 20.91 12.28
N VAL A 56 1.32 21.31 11.02
CA VAL A 56 2.54 21.49 10.21
C VAL A 56 3.13 22.86 10.55
N PRO A 57 4.29 22.92 11.21
CA PRO A 57 4.87 24.20 11.62
C PRO A 57 5.35 25.04 10.44
N GLY A 58 5.63 24.39 9.33
CA GLY A 58 6.20 25.06 8.15
C GLY A 58 7.65 25.53 8.35
N PRO A 59 8.14 26.54 7.58
CA PRO A 59 7.43 27.22 6.51
C PRO A 59 7.26 26.36 5.25
N LEU A 60 6.10 26.42 4.62
CA LEU A 60 5.86 25.89 3.28
C LEU A 60 5.71 27.07 2.31
N GLU A 61 6.75 27.31 1.54
CA GLU A 61 6.81 28.45 0.64
C GLU A 61 5.77 28.33 -0.49
N GLY A 62 5.36 29.47 -1.04
CA GLY A 62 4.42 29.49 -2.18
C GLY A 62 4.97 28.74 -3.39
N ASN A 63 4.13 27.95 -4.03
CA ASN A 63 4.46 27.06 -5.17
C ASN A 63 5.58 26.05 -4.85
N SER A 64 5.66 25.57 -3.61
CA SER A 64 6.60 24.54 -3.20
C SER A 64 5.90 23.34 -2.58
N THR A 65 6.66 22.26 -2.46
CA THR A 65 6.21 20.98 -1.92
C THR A 65 7.11 20.59 -0.73
N MET A 66 6.54 19.93 0.25
CA MET A 66 7.28 19.34 1.37
C MET A 66 6.72 17.97 1.74
N GLU A 67 7.59 17.12 2.26
CA GLU A 67 7.17 15.89 2.93
C GLU A 67 6.86 16.18 4.39
N TYR A 68 5.77 15.62 4.89
CA TYR A 68 5.40 15.67 6.29
C TYR A 68 5.19 14.26 6.83
N THR A 69 5.89 13.94 7.91
CA THR A 69 5.75 12.68 8.63
C THR A 69 5.03 12.93 9.94
N PHE A 70 3.90 12.24 10.13
CA PHE A 70 3.15 12.31 11.37
C PHE A 70 3.92 11.71 12.55
N ALA A 71 3.82 12.31 13.70
CA ALA A 71 4.43 11.81 14.94
C ALA A 71 3.68 10.57 15.47
N GLN A 72 2.38 10.51 15.23
CA GLN A 72 1.56 9.36 15.59
C GLN A 72 1.53 8.34 14.44
N THR A 73 1.82 7.09 14.78
CA THR A 73 1.79 5.94 13.87
C THR A 73 0.41 5.31 13.82
N VAL A 74 0.17 4.47 12.82
CA VAL A 74 -1.07 3.71 12.66
C VAL A 74 -0.81 2.22 12.80
N ASP A 75 -1.77 1.49 13.41
CA ASP A 75 -1.73 0.04 13.52
C ASP A 75 -2.35 -0.60 12.28
N LEU A 76 -1.50 -1.21 11.45
CA LEU A 76 -1.90 -1.98 10.28
C LEU A 76 -1.51 -3.46 10.42
N SER A 77 -1.34 -3.96 11.65
CA SER A 77 -0.82 -5.31 11.92
C SER A 77 -1.82 -6.43 11.60
N ILE A 78 -3.10 -6.12 11.56
CA ILE A 78 -4.12 -7.10 11.18
C ILE A 78 -4.12 -7.22 9.65
N PRO A 79 -3.99 -8.42 9.07
CA PRO A 79 -4.10 -8.58 7.62
C PRO A 79 -5.44 -8.10 7.09
N GLY A 80 -5.41 -7.35 5.99
CA GLY A 80 -6.62 -6.75 5.42
C GLY A 80 -6.32 -5.61 4.46
N ASN A 81 -7.40 -5.03 3.94
CA ASN A 81 -7.36 -3.83 3.10
C ASN A 81 -7.73 -2.63 3.96
N TYR A 82 -6.86 -1.63 3.97
CA TYR A 82 -7.04 -0.38 4.68
C TYR A 82 -7.24 0.76 3.70
N THR A 83 -8.25 1.57 3.92
CA THR A 83 -8.39 2.85 3.22
C THR A 83 -7.67 3.91 4.05
N VAL A 84 -6.61 4.47 3.49
CA VAL A 84 -5.82 5.53 4.11
C VAL A 84 -6.05 6.82 3.35
N SER A 85 -6.59 7.82 4.02
CA SER A 85 -6.72 9.17 3.47
C SER A 85 -5.89 10.18 4.24
N ALA A 86 -5.49 11.24 3.57
CA ALA A 86 -4.88 12.39 4.23
C ALA A 86 -5.37 13.69 3.58
N PHE A 87 -5.58 14.71 4.40
CA PHE A 87 -6.12 15.97 3.92
C PHE A 87 -5.64 17.16 4.74
N THR A 88 -5.51 18.29 4.06
CA THR A 88 -5.27 19.59 4.68
C THR A 88 -6.59 20.25 5.08
N ASN A 89 -6.55 21.06 6.13
CA ASN A 89 -7.70 21.88 6.56
C ASN A 89 -7.20 23.31 6.77
N LEU A 90 -7.20 24.08 5.67
CA LEU A 90 -6.69 25.44 5.69
C LEU A 90 -7.84 26.44 5.50
N ASP A 91 -8.03 27.30 6.52
CA ASP A 91 -9.10 28.32 6.44
C ASP A 91 -8.84 29.32 5.30
N GLY A 92 -9.82 29.46 4.44
CA GLY A 92 -9.73 30.32 3.24
C GLY A 92 -9.03 29.67 2.06
N ASP A 93 -8.90 28.37 2.04
CA ASP A 93 -8.41 27.64 0.87
C ASP A 93 -9.25 27.92 -0.36
N ALA A 94 -8.58 28.19 -1.48
CA ALA A 94 -9.25 28.58 -2.73
C ALA A 94 -9.73 27.39 -3.55
N ASN A 95 -9.20 26.19 -3.29
CA ASN A 95 -9.53 24.99 -4.02
C ASN A 95 -9.50 23.73 -3.11
N THR A 96 -10.61 23.41 -2.53
CA THR A 96 -10.75 22.27 -1.63
C THR A 96 -10.83 20.91 -2.35
N ASP A 97 -10.81 20.87 -3.67
CA ASP A 97 -10.83 19.62 -4.43
C ASP A 97 -9.46 18.92 -4.43
N ASN A 98 -8.38 19.62 -4.10
CA ASN A 98 -7.03 19.06 -4.01
C ASN A 98 -6.57 18.79 -2.57
N ASP A 99 -7.40 19.10 -1.57
CA ASP A 99 -7.04 18.95 -0.17
C ASP A 99 -6.77 17.52 0.24
N ILE A 100 -7.47 16.55 -0.36
CA ILE A 100 -7.49 15.15 0.06
C ILE A 100 -6.86 14.22 -0.96
N ILE A 101 -6.11 13.25 -0.44
CA ILE A 101 -5.69 12.04 -1.16
C ILE A 101 -6.21 10.80 -0.43
N GLU A 102 -6.59 9.79 -1.19
CA GLU A 102 -6.98 8.49 -0.68
C GLU A 102 -6.18 7.39 -1.38
N THR A 103 -5.71 6.42 -0.63
CA THR A 103 -4.99 5.25 -1.15
C THR A 103 -5.42 3.98 -0.43
N GLN A 104 -5.29 2.85 -1.12
CA GLN A 104 -5.51 1.53 -0.55
C GLN A 104 -4.17 0.95 -0.10
N VAL A 105 -4.10 0.49 1.14
CA VAL A 105 -2.93 -0.20 1.71
C VAL A 105 -3.35 -1.59 2.11
N VAL A 106 -2.67 -2.58 1.54
CA VAL A 106 -2.95 -3.99 1.80
C VAL A 106 -1.88 -4.55 2.74
N ASN A 107 -2.30 -5.10 3.88
CA ASN A 107 -1.45 -5.93 4.71
C ASN A 107 -1.76 -7.40 4.44
N SER A 108 -0.84 -8.13 3.82
CA SER A 108 -0.98 -9.56 3.60
C SER A 108 -0.26 -10.37 4.70
N ASN A 109 -0.78 -11.54 5.02
CA ASN A 109 -0.22 -12.39 6.08
C ASN A 109 0.68 -13.53 5.58
N CYS A 110 0.92 -13.60 4.27
CA CYS A 110 1.70 -14.67 3.68
C CYS A 110 3.12 -14.19 3.36
N ALA A 111 4.07 -14.49 4.26
CA ALA A 111 5.50 -14.30 4.04
C ALA A 111 6.23 -15.65 4.12
N PRO A 112 6.03 -16.57 3.17
CA PRO A 112 6.75 -17.82 3.17
C PRO A 112 8.25 -17.57 3.02
N SER A 113 9.07 -18.22 3.83
CA SER A 113 10.52 -18.21 3.67
C SER A 113 11.02 -19.60 3.30
N MET A 114 11.91 -19.69 2.33
CA MET A 114 12.51 -20.92 1.88
C MET A 114 14.01 -20.80 1.81
N ASN A 115 14.73 -21.84 2.22
CA ASN A 115 16.16 -21.92 2.01
C ASN A 115 16.41 -22.59 0.65
N CYS A 116 16.85 -21.82 -0.30
CA CYS A 116 17.11 -22.26 -1.67
C CYS A 116 18.52 -22.77 -1.94
N GLY A 117 19.31 -23.02 -0.92
CA GLY A 117 20.75 -23.34 -1.05
C GLY A 117 21.07 -24.63 -1.84
N VAL A 118 20.08 -25.46 -2.13
CA VAL A 118 20.24 -26.74 -2.84
C VAL A 118 19.37 -26.85 -4.10
N GLY A 119 18.81 -25.73 -4.58
CA GLY A 119 17.97 -25.69 -5.77
C GLY A 119 16.51 -26.07 -5.53
N ASP A 120 16.07 -26.07 -4.27
CA ASP A 120 14.65 -26.20 -3.91
C ASP A 120 13.85 -25.01 -4.44
N GLY A 121 12.56 -25.18 -4.55
CA GLY A 121 11.64 -24.10 -4.88
C GLY A 121 10.71 -24.41 -6.03
N LEU A 122 9.72 -23.54 -6.18
CA LEU A 122 8.80 -23.58 -7.31
C LEU A 122 9.47 -22.87 -8.49
N GLN A 123 9.70 -23.61 -9.57
CA GLN A 123 10.37 -23.08 -10.76
C GLN A 123 9.38 -22.63 -11.85
N LEU A 124 8.16 -23.12 -11.78
CA LEU A 124 7.11 -22.78 -12.73
C LEU A 124 5.75 -22.91 -12.05
N PHE A 125 4.91 -21.94 -12.24
CA PHE A 125 3.47 -22.01 -12.00
C PHE A 125 2.73 -21.64 -13.29
N GLN A 126 1.79 -22.49 -13.71
CA GLN A 126 0.94 -22.22 -14.86
C GLN A 126 -0.52 -22.49 -14.51
N MET A 127 -1.38 -21.58 -14.88
CA MET A 127 -2.84 -21.71 -14.78
C MET A 127 -3.48 -20.79 -15.82
N LEU A 128 -4.24 -21.36 -16.76
CA LEU A 128 -4.83 -20.61 -17.87
C LEU A 128 -3.77 -19.81 -18.65
N ASP A 129 -3.90 -18.48 -18.70
CA ASP A 129 -2.96 -17.57 -19.34
C ASP A 129 -1.78 -17.14 -18.45
N ILE A 130 -1.82 -17.46 -17.16
CA ILE A 130 -0.65 -17.28 -16.28
C ILE A 130 0.41 -18.32 -16.65
N ASN A 131 1.59 -17.84 -16.98
CA ASN A 131 2.79 -18.64 -17.20
C ASN A 131 3.95 -17.95 -16.46
N ASN A 132 4.16 -18.34 -15.21
CA ASN A 132 5.13 -17.71 -14.33
C ASN A 132 6.33 -18.63 -14.09
N PRO A 133 7.42 -18.48 -14.87
CA PRO A 133 8.70 -19.08 -14.51
C PRO A 133 9.27 -18.32 -13.32
N SER A 134 9.55 -19.01 -12.24
CA SER A 134 10.17 -18.46 -11.05
C SER A 134 11.46 -19.19 -10.71
N GLY A 135 12.27 -18.58 -9.89
CA GLY A 135 13.49 -19.17 -9.37
C GLY A 135 13.35 -19.51 -7.90
N CYS A 136 14.48 -19.73 -7.26
CA CYS A 136 14.53 -19.89 -5.82
C CYS A 136 14.74 -18.52 -5.15
N GLU A 137 13.70 -17.73 -5.06
CA GLU A 137 13.74 -16.35 -4.59
C GLU A 137 13.36 -16.23 -3.10
N GLY A 138 12.99 -17.35 -2.47
CA GLY A 138 12.36 -17.32 -1.16
C GLY A 138 10.88 -16.98 -1.28
N TYR A 139 10.52 -15.77 -0.98
CA TYR A 139 9.21 -15.19 -1.29
C TYR A 139 9.26 -14.44 -2.63
N GLY A 140 8.43 -14.82 -3.56
CA GLY A 140 8.19 -14.10 -4.81
C GLY A 140 6.82 -13.45 -4.78
N ASP A 141 6.76 -12.13 -4.95
CA ASP A 141 5.52 -11.41 -5.13
C ASP A 141 5.14 -11.39 -6.61
N PHE A 142 4.00 -11.98 -6.93
CA PHE A 142 3.45 -12.10 -8.28
C PHE A 142 2.00 -11.60 -8.35
N THR A 143 1.64 -10.69 -7.45
CA THR A 143 0.29 -10.11 -7.36
C THR A 143 -0.18 -9.40 -8.62
N ASP A 144 0.75 -8.98 -9.49
CA ASP A 144 0.43 -8.40 -10.81
C ASP A 144 -0.07 -9.45 -11.83
N LEU A 145 0.10 -10.74 -11.54
CA LEU A 145 -0.34 -11.81 -12.45
C LEU A 145 -1.80 -12.14 -12.18
N VAL A 146 -2.66 -11.80 -13.09
CA VAL A 146 -4.11 -12.02 -12.99
C VAL A 146 -4.62 -12.86 -14.14
N THR A 147 -5.61 -13.71 -13.88
CA THR A 147 -6.35 -14.46 -14.90
C THR A 147 -7.83 -14.51 -14.53
N ASN A 148 -8.68 -14.71 -15.54
CA ASN A 148 -10.11 -14.86 -15.33
C ASN A 148 -10.48 -16.33 -15.21
N VAL A 149 -11.17 -16.69 -14.12
CA VAL A 149 -11.67 -18.04 -13.88
C VAL A 149 -13.21 -18.04 -13.95
N GLU A 150 -13.76 -19.07 -14.57
CA GLU A 150 -15.21 -19.26 -14.60
C GLU A 150 -15.66 -19.94 -13.31
N GLN A 151 -16.67 -19.36 -12.65
CA GLN A 151 -17.23 -19.93 -11.43
C GLN A 151 -17.81 -21.34 -11.69
N GLY A 152 -17.35 -22.32 -10.94
CA GLY A 152 -17.71 -23.72 -11.11
C GLY A 152 -16.95 -24.44 -12.22
N GLY A 153 -16.03 -23.74 -12.91
CA GLY A 153 -15.11 -24.33 -13.87
C GLY A 153 -14.06 -25.22 -13.22
N ILE A 154 -13.48 -26.12 -14.01
CA ILE A 154 -12.33 -26.94 -13.63
C ILE A 154 -11.13 -26.43 -14.42
N HIS A 155 -10.07 -26.08 -13.73
CA HIS A 155 -8.87 -25.52 -14.34
C HIS A 155 -7.65 -26.33 -13.92
N ASP A 156 -6.82 -26.67 -14.91
CA ASP A 156 -5.55 -27.35 -14.66
C ASP A 156 -4.52 -26.36 -14.11
N VAL A 157 -3.80 -26.80 -13.09
CA VAL A 157 -2.64 -26.08 -12.54
C VAL A 157 -1.40 -26.95 -12.76
N THR A 158 -0.39 -26.37 -13.40
CA THR A 158 0.90 -27.02 -13.60
C THR A 158 1.96 -26.34 -12.74
N MET A 159 2.69 -27.13 -11.97
CA MET A 159 3.81 -26.68 -11.14
C MET A 159 5.03 -27.51 -11.42
N THR A 160 6.18 -26.84 -11.54
CA THR A 160 7.49 -27.50 -11.63
C THR A 160 8.32 -27.09 -10.43
N THR A 161 8.85 -28.09 -9.75
CA THR A 161 9.75 -27.90 -8.59
C THR A 161 11.19 -28.26 -8.98
N GLY A 162 12.16 -27.67 -8.28
CA GLY A 162 13.59 -27.90 -8.56
C GLY A 162 14.08 -29.30 -8.25
N TYR A 163 13.41 -30.02 -7.34
CA TYR A 163 13.69 -31.41 -6.97
C TYR A 163 12.44 -32.28 -7.06
N GLY A 164 12.64 -33.56 -7.41
CA GLY A 164 11.56 -34.54 -7.50
C GLY A 164 11.12 -35.02 -6.14
N ASN A 165 10.34 -34.69 -5.36
CA ASN A 165 9.71 -35.06 -4.09
C ASN A 165 9.51 -33.83 -3.18
N GLN A 166 9.03 -32.75 -3.74
CA GLN A 166 8.63 -31.59 -2.96
C GLN A 166 7.13 -31.59 -2.73
N TYR A 167 6.74 -31.13 -1.55
CA TYR A 167 5.34 -30.90 -1.22
C TYR A 167 4.97 -29.50 -1.59
N VAL A 168 3.92 -29.34 -2.40
CA VAL A 168 3.35 -28.02 -2.75
C VAL A 168 1.99 -27.90 -2.09
N ARG A 169 1.68 -26.75 -1.56
CA ARG A 169 0.35 -26.39 -1.09
C ARG A 169 -0.11 -25.13 -1.80
N ILE A 170 -1.38 -25.09 -2.14
CA ILE A 170 -2.04 -23.94 -2.71
C ILE A 170 -3.14 -23.52 -1.73
N TRP A 171 -3.17 -22.27 -1.37
CA TRP A 171 -4.26 -21.65 -0.65
C TRP A 171 -4.96 -20.68 -1.59
N ILE A 172 -6.26 -20.62 -1.51
CA ILE A 172 -7.08 -19.72 -2.32
C ILE A 172 -7.93 -18.90 -1.37
N ASP A 173 -7.75 -17.61 -1.41
CA ASP A 173 -8.64 -16.68 -0.76
C ASP A 173 -9.83 -16.43 -1.70
N MET A 174 -11.03 -16.84 -1.27
CA MET A 174 -12.23 -16.80 -2.11
C MET A 174 -13.04 -15.50 -1.94
N ASN A 175 -12.77 -14.75 -0.90
CA ASN A 175 -13.52 -13.56 -0.49
C ASN A 175 -12.63 -12.34 -0.25
N ASP A 176 -11.33 -12.48 -0.52
CA ASP A 176 -10.32 -11.42 -0.38
C ASP A 176 -10.26 -10.85 1.05
N ASP A 177 -10.35 -11.76 2.04
CA ASP A 177 -10.24 -11.40 3.45
C ASP A 177 -8.90 -11.80 4.09
N PHE A 178 -7.96 -12.31 3.28
CA PHE A 178 -6.63 -12.79 3.66
C PHE A 178 -6.60 -13.96 4.67
N ASN A 179 -7.74 -14.65 4.85
CA ASN A 179 -7.83 -15.89 5.61
C ASN A 179 -7.87 -17.09 4.64
N TYR A 180 -6.96 -18.06 4.83
CA TYR A 180 -6.78 -19.23 3.95
C TYR A 180 -7.19 -20.52 4.63
#